data_19867c273a0ca5841d0042dc9a8e45a7
#
_entry.id   19867c273a0ca5841d0042dc9a8e45a7
#
_cell.length_a   1.000
_cell.length_b   1.000
_cell.length_c   1.000
_cell.angle_alpha   90.00
_cell.angle_beta   90.00
_cell.angle_gamma   90.00
#
_symmetry.space_group_name_H-M   'P 1'
#
loop_
_entity.id
_entity.type
_entity.pdbx_description
1 polymer ?
#
loop_
_entity_poly.entity_id
_entity_poly.type
_entity_poly.pdbx_seq_one_letter_code
_entity_poly.pdbx_strand_id
1 'polypeptide(L)'
;MNADIDLAAADRLRSGEAWQDFCLVIAQAGTMIDRFPDASDLERAEWFRFLTRLLRNGAERFVENCEPFRPRAQITGWRTSINVQMPDQDHYLTEWDEPVDMRYFGNRNTTPYFVLAAWSAKQPADLGARSWASLGFAGVAEFDPASLQTGAFLSSDDIHFDDDGNFSILLSQTRPVDGGDWLRLEPSSVGLLLRVVHHRREEEIAPTVHVERLDGAAPRPLTAAEASAGLAKMGQWLLAYSELVRSWWHDNFKHRPNHLRFSRTTYLSNGGVPDRHFAFGAWECAEDEALVVEFRPPECEQWILQLCNIWHENLDNYEDGQGYINKFMATPEADGVVRVVVSGSDPGAGPNWVDPYGHERGIMGLRFIKALEPPVVTVYRLPLEALRRDGWAALKSAIVYEGDQTD
;
A
#
# COMPACT_ATOMS: atom_id res chain seq x y z
N MET A 1 -5.62 -1.16 33.57
CA MET A 1 -6.85 -1.46 32.80
C MET A 1 -7.98 -1.68 33.78
N ASN A 2 -9.14 -1.13 33.55
CA ASN A 2 -10.21 -1.02 34.56
C ASN A 2 -10.99 -2.36 34.62
N ALA A 3 -11.04 -3.00 35.78
CA ALA A 3 -11.70 -4.31 35.96
C ALA A 3 -13.18 -4.32 35.48
N ASP A 4 -13.86 -3.17 35.54
CA ASP A 4 -15.24 -3.03 35.08
C ASP A 4 -15.35 -3.12 33.55
N ILE A 5 -14.33 -2.66 32.80
CA ILE A 5 -14.28 -2.75 31.33
C ILE A 5 -14.08 -4.22 30.91
N ASP A 6 -13.21 -4.95 31.61
CA ASP A 6 -12.97 -6.36 31.33
C ASP A 6 -14.20 -7.23 31.61
N LEU A 7 -14.97 -6.92 32.65
CA LEU A 7 -16.22 -7.62 32.98
C LEU A 7 -17.29 -7.39 31.90
N ALA A 8 -17.50 -6.14 31.47
CA ALA A 8 -18.47 -5.82 30.42
C ALA A 8 -18.09 -6.47 29.07
N ALA A 9 -16.81 -6.48 28.70
CA ALA A 9 -16.32 -7.14 27.50
C ALA A 9 -16.54 -8.67 27.55
N ALA A 10 -16.26 -9.27 28.72
CA ALA A 10 -16.49 -10.71 28.93
C ALA A 10 -17.99 -11.07 28.85
N ASP A 11 -18.88 -10.23 29.34
CA ASP A 11 -20.32 -10.45 29.25
C ASP A 11 -20.82 -10.35 27.81
N ARG A 12 -20.34 -9.39 27.03
CA ARG A 12 -20.68 -9.26 25.60
C ARG A 12 -20.17 -10.44 24.76
N LEU A 13 -19.00 -10.98 25.08
CA LEU A 13 -18.51 -12.20 24.43
C LEU A 13 -19.35 -13.42 24.82
N ARG A 14 -19.67 -13.55 26.11
CA ARG A 14 -20.44 -14.67 26.66
C ARG A 14 -21.87 -14.71 26.12
N SER A 15 -22.50 -13.56 25.91
CA SER A 15 -23.82 -13.43 25.30
C SER A 15 -23.80 -13.58 23.77
N GLY A 16 -22.64 -13.49 23.13
CA GLY A 16 -22.50 -13.44 21.67
C GLY A 16 -22.80 -12.07 21.05
N GLU A 17 -23.10 -11.05 21.86
CA GLU A 17 -23.43 -9.71 21.38
C GLU A 17 -22.29 -9.08 20.58
N ALA A 18 -21.04 -9.21 21.03
CA ALA A 18 -19.88 -8.69 20.31
C ALA A 18 -19.75 -9.26 18.88
N TRP A 19 -20.06 -10.55 18.71
CA TRP A 19 -20.08 -11.19 17.41
C TRP A 19 -21.25 -10.73 16.54
N GLN A 20 -22.42 -10.57 17.12
CA GLN A 20 -23.61 -10.08 16.39
C GLN A 20 -23.39 -8.67 15.87
N ASP A 21 -22.83 -7.78 16.68
CA ASP A 21 -22.51 -6.42 16.27
C ASP A 21 -21.52 -6.41 15.12
N PHE A 22 -20.50 -7.26 15.18
CA PHE A 22 -19.55 -7.41 14.07
C PHE A 22 -20.24 -7.89 12.78
N CYS A 23 -21.15 -8.86 12.86
CA CYS A 23 -21.93 -9.33 11.70
C CYS A 23 -22.79 -8.22 11.09
N LEU A 24 -23.39 -7.34 11.92
CA LEU A 24 -24.16 -6.18 11.45
C LEU A 24 -23.28 -5.20 10.67
N VAL A 25 -22.05 -4.98 11.13
CA VAL A 25 -21.09 -4.12 10.42
C VAL A 25 -20.70 -4.72 9.07
N ILE A 26 -20.49 -6.03 8.99
CA ILE A 26 -20.23 -6.70 7.70
C ILE A 26 -21.39 -6.51 6.72
N ALA A 27 -22.62 -6.69 7.21
CA ALA A 27 -23.82 -6.47 6.41
C ALA A 27 -23.93 -5.03 5.90
N GLN A 28 -23.62 -4.05 6.76
CA GLN A 28 -23.59 -2.63 6.39
C GLN A 28 -22.53 -2.34 5.31
N ALA A 29 -21.31 -2.89 5.44
CA ALA A 29 -20.28 -2.72 4.44
C ALA A 29 -20.74 -3.26 3.06
N GLY A 30 -21.44 -4.39 3.03
CA GLY A 30 -22.01 -4.95 1.80
C GLY A 30 -22.92 -3.98 1.05
N THR A 31 -23.73 -3.19 1.75
CA THR A 31 -24.65 -2.23 1.12
C THR A 31 -23.99 -0.97 0.58
N MET A 32 -22.70 -0.72 0.89
CA MET A 32 -22.00 0.48 0.40
C MET A 32 -21.82 0.48 -1.12
N ILE A 33 -21.94 -0.67 -1.78
CA ILE A 33 -21.93 -0.77 -3.27
C ILE A 33 -23.04 0.07 -3.91
N ASP A 34 -24.15 0.29 -3.21
CA ASP A 34 -25.28 1.10 -3.71
C ASP A 34 -24.89 2.57 -3.91
N ARG A 35 -23.76 3.00 -3.34
CA ARG A 35 -23.19 4.34 -3.54
C ARG A 35 -22.41 4.47 -4.87
N PHE A 36 -22.29 3.39 -5.63
CA PHE A 36 -21.65 3.32 -6.95
C PHE A 36 -22.68 2.87 -8.01
N PRO A 37 -23.65 3.73 -8.34
CA PRO A 37 -24.73 3.35 -9.26
C PRO A 37 -24.25 3.04 -10.67
N ASP A 38 -23.10 3.57 -11.07
CA ASP A 38 -22.44 3.40 -12.35
C ASP A 38 -21.44 2.23 -12.40
N ALA A 39 -21.31 1.47 -11.32
CA ALA A 39 -20.44 0.30 -11.29
C ALA A 39 -20.96 -0.81 -12.21
N SER A 40 -20.07 -1.34 -13.05
CA SER A 40 -20.33 -2.49 -13.92
C SER A 40 -20.53 -3.78 -13.11
N ASP A 41 -20.99 -4.84 -13.76
CA ASP A 41 -21.13 -6.15 -13.09
C ASP A 41 -19.78 -6.70 -12.60
N LEU A 42 -18.70 -6.47 -13.35
CA LEU A 42 -17.34 -6.82 -12.92
C LEU A 42 -16.95 -6.05 -11.66
N GLU A 43 -17.10 -4.73 -11.68
CA GLU A 43 -16.76 -3.88 -10.52
C GLU A 43 -17.58 -4.24 -9.28
N ARG A 44 -18.87 -4.63 -9.44
CA ARG A 44 -19.71 -5.11 -8.33
C ARG A 44 -19.23 -6.45 -7.78
N ALA A 45 -18.84 -7.38 -8.63
CA ALA A 45 -18.27 -8.65 -8.19
C ALA A 45 -16.95 -8.43 -7.42
N GLU A 46 -16.10 -7.56 -7.92
CA GLU A 46 -14.85 -7.18 -7.27
C GLU A 46 -15.06 -6.46 -5.94
N TRP A 47 -16.12 -5.66 -5.78
CA TRP A 47 -16.45 -5.07 -4.49
C TRP A 47 -16.60 -6.11 -3.39
N PHE A 48 -17.35 -7.19 -3.63
CA PHE A 48 -17.53 -8.23 -2.63
C PHE A 48 -16.22 -8.99 -2.36
N ARG A 49 -15.40 -9.20 -3.39
CA ARG A 49 -14.05 -9.75 -3.22
C ARG A 49 -13.16 -8.83 -2.40
N PHE A 50 -13.17 -7.53 -2.67
CA PHE A 50 -12.47 -6.50 -1.90
C PHE A 50 -12.87 -6.54 -0.42
N LEU A 51 -14.17 -6.62 -0.10
CA LEU A 51 -14.62 -6.77 1.29
C LEU A 51 -14.07 -8.03 1.96
N THR A 52 -13.99 -9.17 1.26
CA THR A 52 -13.39 -10.39 1.83
C THR A 52 -11.90 -10.25 2.08
N ARG A 53 -11.17 -9.53 1.24
CA ARG A 53 -9.76 -9.20 1.44
C ARG A 53 -9.55 -8.27 2.63
N LEU A 54 -10.40 -7.26 2.80
CA LEU A 54 -10.40 -6.40 3.98
C LEU A 54 -10.71 -7.18 5.26
N LEU A 55 -11.69 -8.07 5.23
CA LEU A 55 -12.03 -8.94 6.36
C LEU A 55 -10.83 -9.81 6.76
N ARG A 56 -10.18 -10.45 5.80
CA ARG A 56 -8.97 -11.23 6.06
C ARG A 56 -7.87 -10.39 6.69
N ASN A 57 -7.56 -9.24 6.09
CA ASN A 57 -6.53 -8.34 6.61
C ASN A 57 -6.86 -7.85 8.02
N GLY A 58 -8.12 -7.44 8.26
CA GLY A 58 -8.58 -7.02 9.58
C GLY A 58 -8.55 -8.12 10.62
N ALA A 59 -8.89 -9.37 10.25
CA ALA A 59 -8.82 -10.53 11.15
C ALA A 59 -7.38 -10.81 11.58
N GLU A 60 -6.46 -10.90 10.62
CA GLU A 60 -5.03 -11.10 10.90
C GLU A 60 -4.48 -9.99 11.80
N ARG A 61 -4.84 -8.74 11.52
CA ARG A 61 -4.27 -7.57 12.18
C ARG A 61 -4.83 -7.32 13.58
N PHE A 62 -6.14 -7.35 13.74
CA PHE A 62 -6.80 -6.88 14.96
C PHE A 62 -7.28 -8.01 15.87
N VAL A 63 -7.40 -9.24 15.36
CA VAL A 63 -7.88 -10.39 16.13
C VAL A 63 -6.77 -11.41 16.39
N GLU A 64 -6.03 -11.80 15.36
CA GLU A 64 -5.00 -12.83 15.49
C GLU A 64 -3.66 -12.28 16.00
N ASN A 65 -3.30 -11.04 15.63
CA ASN A 65 -2.05 -10.40 16.02
C ASN A 65 -2.24 -9.30 17.09
N CYS A 66 -3.35 -9.35 17.83
CA CYS A 66 -3.65 -8.36 18.88
C CYS A 66 -2.88 -8.58 20.18
N GLU A 67 -1.97 -9.56 20.25
CA GLU A 67 -1.20 -9.88 21.45
C GLU A 67 -0.01 -8.92 21.59
N PRO A 68 -0.05 -7.93 22.53
CA PRO A 68 0.97 -6.88 22.62
C PRO A 68 2.34 -7.41 23.07
N PHE A 69 2.40 -8.62 23.63
CA PHE A 69 3.64 -9.24 24.14
C PHE A 69 4.35 -10.09 23.09
N ARG A 70 3.75 -10.29 21.92
CA ARG A 70 4.34 -10.99 20.78
C ARG A 70 4.20 -10.15 19.51
N PRO A 71 4.96 -9.06 19.41
CA PRO A 71 4.94 -8.28 18.18
C PRO A 71 5.35 -9.16 17.00
N ARG A 72 4.70 -8.99 15.87
CA ARG A 72 4.98 -9.76 14.66
C ARG A 72 5.21 -8.83 13.49
N ALA A 73 6.17 -9.16 12.65
CA ALA A 73 6.28 -8.58 11.33
C ALA A 73 5.27 -9.28 10.41
N GLN A 74 4.09 -8.71 10.27
CA GLN A 74 3.01 -9.28 9.46
C GLN A 74 3.13 -8.82 8.03
N ILE A 75 3.23 -9.77 7.08
CA ILE A 75 3.18 -9.42 5.67
C ILE A 75 1.78 -8.90 5.31
N THR A 76 1.73 -7.74 4.67
CA THR A 76 0.50 -7.12 4.20
C THR A 76 0.57 -6.96 2.69
N GLY A 77 -0.54 -7.11 2.02
CA GLY A 77 -0.71 -6.58 0.70
C GLY A 77 -0.57 -7.56 -0.43
N TRP A 78 0.56 -8.17 -0.69
CA TRP A 78 0.80 -8.95 -1.92
C TRP A 78 -0.44 -9.77 -2.36
N ARG A 79 -0.91 -10.69 -1.55
CA ARG A 79 -2.08 -11.52 -1.88
C ARG A 79 -3.43 -10.93 -1.49
N THR A 80 -3.45 -9.94 -0.61
CA THR A 80 -4.67 -9.20 -0.28
C THR A 80 -4.90 -8.04 -1.22
N SER A 81 -3.85 -7.59 -1.92
CA SER A 81 -3.90 -6.65 -3.03
C SER A 81 -4.69 -5.37 -2.76
N ILE A 82 -4.76 -4.94 -1.50
CA ILE A 82 -5.45 -3.71 -1.13
C ILE A 82 -4.52 -2.52 -1.21
N ASN A 83 -5.06 -1.35 -1.48
CA ASN A 83 -4.39 -0.08 -1.31
C ASN A 83 -3.28 0.23 -2.33
N VAL A 84 -3.52 -0.06 -3.60
CA VAL A 84 -2.52 0.19 -4.66
C VAL A 84 -1.16 -0.45 -4.29
N GLN A 85 -1.22 -1.65 -3.67
CA GLN A 85 -0.03 -2.41 -3.31
C GLN A 85 0.74 -2.77 -4.57
N MET A 86 2.03 -2.47 -4.59
CA MET A 86 2.86 -2.77 -5.75
C MET A 86 3.12 -4.27 -5.88
N PRO A 87 2.95 -4.87 -7.06
CA PRO A 87 3.22 -6.29 -7.28
C PRO A 87 4.67 -6.70 -6.99
N ASP A 88 5.60 -5.80 -7.14
CA ASP A 88 7.03 -6.01 -6.90
C ASP A 88 7.50 -5.54 -5.52
N GLN A 89 6.56 -5.30 -4.58
CA GLN A 89 6.91 -4.93 -3.22
C GLN A 89 6.16 -5.77 -2.19
N ASP A 90 6.84 -6.14 -1.11
CA ASP A 90 6.23 -6.68 0.08
C ASP A 90 6.27 -5.66 1.21
N HIS A 91 5.20 -5.60 1.96
CA HIS A 91 5.11 -4.79 3.15
C HIS A 91 4.96 -5.69 4.37
N TYR A 92 5.82 -5.48 5.38
CA TYR A 92 5.70 -6.13 6.68
C TYR A 92 5.39 -5.07 7.73
N LEU A 93 4.21 -5.18 8.31
CA LEU A 93 3.71 -4.26 9.32
C LEU A 93 3.96 -4.86 10.72
N THR A 94 4.49 -4.05 11.61
CA THR A 94 4.57 -4.35 13.05
C THR A 94 3.91 -3.21 13.80
N GLU A 95 2.95 -3.51 14.66
CA GLU A 95 2.22 -2.51 15.43
C GLU A 95 2.35 -2.75 16.92
N TRP A 96 2.20 -1.69 17.70
CA TRP A 96 2.23 -1.69 19.17
C TRP A 96 1.38 -0.54 19.71
N ASP A 97 0.88 -0.71 20.93
CA ASP A 97 0.13 0.34 21.62
C ASP A 97 1.08 1.40 22.22
N GLU A 98 2.21 0.96 22.77
CA GLU A 98 3.24 1.82 23.35
C GLU A 98 4.62 1.38 22.85
N PRO A 99 5.51 2.32 22.48
CA PRO A 99 6.85 1.97 22.04
C PRO A 99 7.70 1.47 23.22
N VAL A 100 8.19 0.25 23.08
CA VAL A 100 9.17 -0.36 23.96
C VAL A 100 10.44 -0.69 23.18
N ASP A 101 11.53 -0.93 23.85
CA ASP A 101 12.73 -1.40 23.18
C ASP A 101 12.50 -2.78 22.58
N MET A 102 12.79 -2.91 21.29
CA MET A 102 12.60 -4.14 20.51
C MET A 102 13.84 -4.43 19.66
N ARG A 103 14.04 -5.69 19.34
CA ARG A 103 14.98 -6.13 18.32
C ARG A 103 14.22 -6.57 17.08
N TYR A 104 14.58 -5.98 15.94
CA TYR A 104 14.11 -6.36 14.61
C TYR A 104 15.27 -7.06 13.89
N PHE A 105 15.12 -8.32 13.54
CA PHE A 105 16.23 -9.13 13.06
C PHE A 105 15.77 -10.18 12.05
N GLY A 106 16.70 -10.70 11.28
CA GLY A 106 16.41 -11.72 10.30
C GLY A 106 17.52 -11.91 9.29
N ASN A 107 17.16 -12.35 8.10
CA ASN A 107 18.08 -12.54 6.98
C ASN A 107 17.53 -11.85 5.74
N ARG A 108 18.40 -11.11 5.02
CA ARG A 108 17.98 -10.42 3.78
C ARG A 108 17.69 -11.37 2.64
N ASN A 109 18.21 -12.60 2.68
CA ASN A 109 18.19 -13.56 1.59
C ASN A 109 18.69 -12.91 0.29
N THR A 110 17.98 -13.05 -0.83
CA THR A 110 18.40 -12.44 -2.11
C THR A 110 17.70 -11.10 -2.38
N THR A 111 17.05 -10.52 -1.38
CA THR A 111 16.34 -9.24 -1.50
C THR A 111 17.33 -8.12 -1.90
N PRO A 112 17.10 -7.43 -3.02
CA PRO A 112 18.03 -6.39 -3.49
C PRO A 112 17.99 -5.14 -2.62
N TYR A 113 16.80 -4.70 -2.19
CA TYR A 113 16.61 -3.47 -1.44
C TYR A 113 15.40 -3.53 -0.51
N PHE A 114 15.52 -2.96 0.67
CA PHE A 114 14.40 -2.70 1.56
C PHE A 114 14.62 -1.45 2.43
N VAL A 115 13.53 -0.91 2.97
CA VAL A 115 13.57 0.20 3.92
C VAL A 115 12.61 -0.04 5.06
N LEU A 116 13.10 0.19 6.29
CA LEU A 116 12.28 0.25 7.50
C LEU A 116 11.91 1.69 7.79
N ALA A 117 10.67 1.94 8.16
CA ALA A 117 10.21 3.27 8.58
C ALA A 117 9.32 3.15 9.82
N ALA A 118 9.69 3.86 10.88
CA ALA A 118 8.84 3.98 12.06
C ALA A 118 7.74 5.01 11.81
N TRP A 119 6.52 4.70 12.24
CA TRP A 119 5.38 5.59 12.14
C TRP A 119 4.96 6.12 13.48
N SER A 120 4.64 7.41 13.50
CA SER A 120 4.06 8.07 14.65
C SER A 120 2.68 8.58 14.31
N ALA A 121 1.71 8.34 15.18
CA ALA A 121 0.40 8.97 15.09
C ALA A 121 0.53 10.44 15.47
N LYS A 122 -0.07 11.33 14.68
CA LYS A 122 -0.23 12.72 15.09
C LYS A 122 -1.15 12.81 16.30
N GLN A 123 -0.87 13.76 17.17
CA GLN A 123 -1.70 13.96 18.37
C GLN A 123 -3.13 14.35 17.99
N PRO A 124 -4.15 13.90 18.73
CA PRO A 124 -5.55 14.22 18.45
C PRO A 124 -5.83 15.72 18.32
N ALA A 125 -5.05 16.58 19.00
CA ALA A 125 -5.19 18.03 18.90
C ALA A 125 -4.77 18.60 17.53
N ASP A 126 -3.93 17.87 16.78
CA ASP A 126 -3.45 18.25 15.45
C ASP A 126 -4.31 17.64 14.32
N LEU A 127 -5.28 16.82 14.69
CA LEU A 127 -6.17 16.11 13.79
C LEU A 127 -7.49 16.87 13.71
N GLY A 128 -7.91 17.27 12.52
CA GLY A 128 -9.26 17.81 12.33
C GLY A 128 -10.34 16.79 12.75
N ALA A 129 -11.56 17.25 13.00
CA ALA A 129 -12.69 16.47 13.55
C ALA A 129 -13.11 15.22 12.73
N ARG A 130 -12.39 14.87 11.65
CA ARG A 130 -12.65 13.73 10.76
C ARG A 130 -11.43 12.84 10.52
N SER A 131 -10.41 12.89 11.37
CA SER A 131 -9.24 12.06 11.15
C SER A 131 -9.54 10.60 11.52
N TRP A 132 -9.09 9.68 10.68
CA TRP A 132 -9.22 8.25 10.89
C TRP A 132 -8.42 7.76 12.11
N ALA A 133 -7.33 8.47 12.47
CA ALA A 133 -6.60 8.21 13.71
C ALA A 133 -7.43 8.50 14.97
N SER A 134 -8.36 9.47 14.91
CA SER A 134 -9.29 9.74 16.01
C SER A 134 -10.29 8.60 16.20
N LEU A 135 -10.44 7.74 15.20
CA LEU A 135 -11.24 6.51 15.25
C LEU A 135 -10.45 5.29 15.73
N GLY A 136 -9.18 5.47 16.14
CA GLY A 136 -8.33 4.40 16.63
C GLY A 136 -7.67 3.56 15.53
N PHE A 137 -7.59 4.07 14.28
CA PHE A 137 -7.07 3.34 13.14
C PHE A 137 -5.77 3.92 12.62
N ALA A 138 -4.66 3.65 13.32
CA ALA A 138 -3.34 4.02 12.82
C ALA A 138 -3.08 3.49 11.39
N GLY A 139 -3.65 2.35 11.03
CA GLY A 139 -3.41 1.76 9.74
C GLY A 139 -4.32 2.21 8.60
N VAL A 140 -5.47 2.85 8.91
CA VAL A 140 -6.29 3.55 7.89
C VAL A 140 -5.83 4.98 7.77
N ALA A 141 -5.18 5.47 8.78
CA ALA A 141 -4.50 6.75 8.80
C ALA A 141 -3.43 6.88 7.70
N GLU A 142 -2.98 5.76 7.12
CA GLU A 142 -2.17 5.72 5.90
C GLU A 142 -2.74 6.55 4.74
N PHE A 143 -4.03 6.80 4.77
CA PHE A 143 -4.79 7.51 3.73
C PHE A 143 -5.41 8.82 4.18
N ASP A 144 -5.30 9.14 5.45
CA ASP A 144 -5.59 10.48 5.94
C ASP A 144 -4.27 11.25 6.04
N PRO A 145 -3.96 12.14 5.07
CA PRO A 145 -2.70 12.90 5.06
C PRO A 145 -2.44 13.67 6.35
N ALA A 146 -3.46 13.82 7.19
CA ALA A 146 -3.37 14.56 8.44
C ALA A 146 -2.91 13.69 9.63
N SER A 147 -2.99 12.35 9.55
CA SER A 147 -3.00 11.52 10.77
C SER A 147 -1.73 10.72 11.06
N LEU A 148 -0.88 10.49 10.06
CA LEU A 148 0.42 9.83 10.24
C LEU A 148 1.57 10.72 9.81
N GLN A 149 2.72 10.47 10.41
CA GLN A 149 4.00 10.98 9.94
C GLN A 149 5.04 9.86 10.02
N THR A 150 5.88 9.80 9.01
CA THR A 150 7.09 8.99 9.07
C THR A 150 8.04 9.64 10.07
N GLY A 151 8.48 8.85 11.05
CA GLY A 151 9.55 9.18 11.95
C GLY A 151 10.91 8.88 11.33
N ALA A 152 11.76 8.16 12.07
CA ALA A 152 13.02 7.68 11.53
C ALA A 152 12.80 6.57 10.50
N PHE A 153 13.69 6.48 9.53
CA PHE A 153 13.77 5.36 8.60
C PHE A 153 15.22 4.89 8.44
N LEU A 154 15.40 3.64 8.03
CA LEU A 154 16.69 3.01 7.82
C LEU A 154 16.65 2.21 6.51
N SER A 155 17.56 2.52 5.61
CA SER A 155 17.73 1.82 4.34
C SER A 155 18.56 0.57 4.52
N SER A 156 18.32 -0.48 3.74
CA SER A 156 19.19 -1.66 3.69
C SER A 156 20.63 -1.33 3.28
N ASP A 157 20.87 -0.19 2.62
CA ASP A 157 22.22 0.26 2.30
C ASP A 157 23.02 0.71 3.52
N ASP A 158 22.31 1.08 4.59
CA ASP A 158 22.89 1.57 5.84
C ASP A 158 22.88 0.51 6.96
N ILE A 159 22.42 -0.70 6.66
CA ILE A 159 22.34 -1.82 7.60
C ILE A 159 23.55 -2.73 7.45
N HIS A 160 24.08 -3.17 8.59
CA HIS A 160 25.13 -4.18 8.65
C HIS A 160 24.55 -5.57 8.41
N PHE A 161 25.09 -6.29 7.43
CA PHE A 161 24.82 -7.70 7.20
C PHE A 161 26.07 -8.52 7.49
N ASP A 162 25.90 -9.65 8.18
CA ASP A 162 27.01 -10.61 8.27
C ASP A 162 27.24 -11.38 6.96
N ASP A 163 28.23 -12.25 6.93
CA ASP A 163 28.60 -13.01 5.71
C ASP A 163 27.47 -13.93 5.24
N ASP A 164 26.54 -14.31 6.10
CA ASP A 164 25.37 -15.13 5.80
C ASP A 164 24.11 -14.28 5.44
N GLY A 165 24.23 -12.94 5.47
CA GLY A 165 23.14 -12.02 5.16
C GLY A 165 22.19 -11.73 6.34
N ASN A 166 22.56 -12.12 7.57
CA ASN A 166 21.77 -11.81 8.76
C ASN A 166 21.95 -10.35 9.18
N PHE A 167 20.90 -9.78 9.77
CA PHE A 167 20.90 -8.43 10.32
C PHE A 167 20.19 -8.37 11.67
N SER A 168 20.51 -7.35 12.46
CA SER A 168 19.86 -7.08 13.74
C SER A 168 19.85 -5.58 14.02
N ILE A 169 18.65 -5.02 14.20
CA ILE A 169 18.41 -3.58 14.41
C ILE A 169 17.73 -3.38 15.74
N LEU A 170 18.29 -2.50 16.56
CA LEU A 170 17.63 -2.06 17.79
C LEU A 170 16.58 -0.99 17.43
N LEU A 171 15.35 -1.21 17.87
CA LEU A 171 14.26 -0.22 17.83
C LEU A 171 14.12 0.35 19.24
N SER A 172 14.46 1.62 19.46
CA SER A 172 14.39 2.24 20.78
C SER A 172 14.35 3.77 20.70
N GLN A 173 13.94 4.42 21.79
CA GLN A 173 13.96 5.88 21.90
C GLN A 173 15.38 6.42 22.15
N THR A 174 16.26 5.61 22.71
CA THR A 174 17.63 5.99 23.06
C THR A 174 18.63 5.20 22.22
N ARG A 175 19.60 5.89 21.63
CA ARG A 175 20.65 5.25 20.85
C ARG A 175 21.54 4.38 21.74
N PRO A 176 21.86 3.14 21.33
CA PRO A 176 22.74 2.27 22.09
C PRO A 176 24.15 2.83 22.18
N VAL A 177 24.78 2.68 23.35
CA VAL A 177 26.16 3.16 23.62
C VAL A 177 27.19 2.31 22.87
N ASP A 178 26.90 1.02 22.73
CA ASP A 178 27.83 0.04 22.14
C ASP A 178 27.85 0.07 20.59
N GLY A 179 27.08 0.97 19.98
CA GLY A 179 26.93 1.03 18.52
C GLY A 179 25.94 0.00 17.98
N GLY A 180 26.06 -0.30 16.69
CA GLY A 180 25.16 -1.21 15.97
C GLY A 180 24.03 -0.49 15.24
N ASP A 181 23.25 -1.26 14.46
CA ASP A 181 22.15 -0.72 13.68
C ASP A 181 21.00 -0.34 14.60
N TRP A 182 20.51 0.86 14.42
CA TRP A 182 19.52 1.45 15.30
C TRP A 182 18.50 2.29 14.52
N LEU A 183 17.23 2.04 14.79
CA LEU A 183 16.13 2.86 14.31
C LEU A 183 15.46 3.55 15.51
N ARG A 184 15.45 4.87 15.48
CA ARG A 184 14.86 5.67 16.53
C ARG A 184 13.34 5.54 16.55
N LEU A 185 12.79 5.24 17.73
CA LEU A 185 11.36 5.37 18.01
C LEU A 185 11.08 6.72 18.69
N GLU A 186 10.02 7.39 18.25
CA GLU A 186 9.48 8.53 18.99
C GLU A 186 8.51 8.04 20.08
N PRO A 187 8.25 8.83 21.13
CA PRO A 187 7.27 8.46 22.17
C PRO A 187 5.85 8.22 21.60
N SER A 188 5.56 8.81 20.44
CA SER A 188 4.29 8.66 19.71
C SER A 188 4.33 7.60 18.61
N SER A 189 5.42 6.81 18.53
CA SER A 189 5.50 5.74 17.53
C SER A 189 4.49 4.64 17.82
N VAL A 190 3.74 4.24 16.78
CA VAL A 190 2.67 3.24 16.87
C VAL A 190 2.93 2.01 16.00
N GLY A 191 3.99 2.02 15.21
CA GLY A 191 4.32 0.90 14.35
C GLY A 191 5.55 1.11 13.49
N LEU A 192 5.90 0.06 12.80
CA LEU A 192 7.02 -0.04 11.85
C LEU A 192 6.53 -0.66 10.55
N LEU A 193 6.90 -0.08 9.44
CA LEU A 193 6.69 -0.67 8.12
C LEU A 193 8.05 -0.99 7.46
N LEU A 194 8.28 -2.27 7.20
CA LEU A 194 9.32 -2.72 6.30
C LEU A 194 8.74 -2.79 4.88
N ARG A 195 9.35 -2.07 3.96
CA ARG A 195 9.03 -2.12 2.53
C ARG A 195 10.16 -2.84 1.80
N VAL A 196 9.88 -4.03 1.31
CA VAL A 196 10.79 -4.85 0.51
C VAL A 196 10.55 -4.54 -0.96
N VAL A 197 11.60 -4.37 -1.73
CA VAL A 197 11.54 -4.09 -3.15
C VAL A 197 12.17 -5.25 -3.91
N HIS A 198 11.41 -5.84 -4.82
CA HIS A 198 11.87 -6.89 -5.71
C HIS A 198 12.18 -6.31 -7.09
N HIS A 199 13.32 -6.69 -7.66
CA HIS A 199 13.66 -6.40 -9.05
C HIS A 199 12.98 -7.41 -9.98
N ARG A 200 13.12 -8.70 -9.64
CA ARG A 200 12.53 -9.84 -10.33
C ARG A 200 11.97 -10.81 -9.28
N ARG A 201 10.73 -10.60 -8.91
CA ARG A 201 10.09 -11.32 -7.80
C ARG A 201 10.21 -12.85 -7.91
N GLU A 202 10.13 -13.39 -9.13
CA GLU A 202 10.14 -14.83 -9.36
C GLU A 202 11.52 -15.45 -9.11
N GLU A 203 12.59 -14.64 -9.17
CA GLU A 203 13.98 -15.08 -9.02
C GLU A 203 14.50 -14.83 -7.59
N GLU A 204 13.77 -14.07 -6.79
CA GLU A 204 14.23 -13.56 -5.49
C GLU A 204 13.53 -14.25 -4.32
N ILE A 205 14.29 -14.42 -3.25
CA ILE A 205 13.80 -14.91 -1.96
C ILE A 205 13.61 -13.71 -1.06
N ALA A 206 12.36 -13.48 -0.63
CA ALA A 206 12.01 -12.40 0.30
C ALA A 206 12.76 -12.54 1.63
N PRO A 207 12.99 -11.44 2.36
CA PRO A 207 13.70 -11.49 3.63
C PRO A 207 12.88 -12.27 4.66
N THR A 208 13.57 -12.95 5.57
CA THR A 208 12.95 -13.42 6.79
C THR A 208 13.12 -12.36 7.88
N VAL A 209 12.04 -12.06 8.59
CA VAL A 209 12.05 -11.01 9.61
C VAL A 209 11.34 -11.46 10.89
N HIS A 210 11.90 -11.08 12.00
CA HIS A 210 11.41 -11.37 13.34
C HIS A 210 11.47 -10.12 14.21
N VAL A 211 10.57 -10.05 15.17
CA VAL A 211 10.53 -8.97 16.16
C VAL A 211 10.46 -9.58 17.55
N GLU A 212 11.24 -9.06 18.47
CA GLU A 212 11.15 -9.42 19.88
C GLU A 212 11.23 -8.18 20.78
N ARG A 213 10.48 -8.20 21.87
CA ARG A 213 10.55 -7.18 22.92
C ARG A 213 11.74 -7.44 23.81
N LEU A 214 12.41 -6.37 24.24
CA LEU A 214 13.59 -6.43 25.11
C LEU A 214 13.29 -6.05 26.57
N ASP A 215 12.04 -5.69 26.88
CA ASP A 215 11.60 -5.31 28.23
C ASP A 215 11.34 -6.50 29.18
N GLY A 216 11.48 -7.72 28.67
CA GLY A 216 11.28 -8.94 29.46
C GLY A 216 9.81 -9.28 29.74
N ALA A 217 8.86 -8.59 29.14
CA ALA A 217 7.43 -8.91 29.27
C ALA A 217 7.12 -10.31 28.70
N ALA A 218 6.46 -11.14 29.48
CA ALA A 218 6.12 -12.49 29.06
C ALA A 218 4.79 -12.53 28.30
N PRO A 219 4.71 -13.37 27.25
CA PRO A 219 3.44 -13.64 26.60
C PRO A 219 2.38 -14.17 27.58
N ARG A 220 1.15 -13.78 27.39
CA ARG A 220 0.01 -14.23 28.19
C ARG A 220 -1.18 -14.59 27.28
N PRO A 221 -2.13 -15.38 27.77
CA PRO A 221 -3.35 -15.65 27.02
C PRO A 221 -4.14 -14.38 26.66
N LEU A 222 -4.85 -14.43 25.53
CA LEU A 222 -5.78 -13.41 25.08
C LEU A 222 -6.87 -13.16 26.16
N THR A 223 -7.17 -11.88 26.40
CA THR A 223 -8.24 -11.49 27.31
C THR A 223 -9.56 -11.27 26.56
N ALA A 224 -10.68 -11.32 27.28
CA ALA A 224 -11.99 -11.00 26.72
C ALA A 224 -12.06 -9.55 26.22
N ALA A 225 -11.41 -8.62 26.88
CA ALA A 225 -11.36 -7.23 26.46
C ALA A 225 -10.62 -7.08 25.12
N GLU A 226 -9.47 -7.73 24.95
CA GLU A 226 -8.71 -7.71 23.71
C GLU A 226 -9.47 -8.35 22.56
N ALA A 227 -10.11 -9.50 22.76
CA ALA A 227 -10.92 -10.15 21.75
C ALA A 227 -12.13 -9.28 21.32
N SER A 228 -12.84 -8.69 22.28
CA SER A 228 -13.97 -7.79 22.00
C SER A 228 -13.51 -6.52 21.27
N ALA A 229 -12.40 -5.92 21.69
CA ALA A 229 -11.82 -4.76 21.04
C ALA A 229 -11.31 -5.09 19.62
N GLY A 230 -10.71 -6.27 19.41
CA GLY A 230 -10.28 -6.75 18.10
C GLY A 230 -11.41 -6.85 17.10
N LEU A 231 -12.55 -7.46 17.50
CA LEU A 231 -13.76 -7.52 16.65
C LEU A 231 -14.30 -6.13 16.31
N ALA A 232 -14.35 -5.22 17.30
CA ALA A 232 -14.80 -3.85 17.08
C ALA A 232 -13.87 -3.10 16.11
N LYS A 233 -12.54 -3.18 16.31
CA LYS A 233 -11.54 -2.58 15.42
C LYS A 233 -11.65 -3.14 14.00
N MET A 234 -11.79 -4.45 13.84
CA MET A 234 -11.97 -5.09 12.54
C MET A 234 -13.21 -4.58 11.80
N GLY A 235 -14.34 -4.44 12.48
CA GLY A 235 -15.57 -3.89 11.89
C GLY A 235 -15.41 -2.43 11.46
N GLN A 236 -14.81 -1.63 12.31
CA GLN A 236 -14.52 -0.23 12.01
C GLN A 236 -13.54 -0.12 10.82
N TRP A 237 -12.44 -0.91 10.81
CA TRP A 237 -11.51 -1.01 9.69
C TRP A 237 -12.23 -1.24 8.36
N LEU A 238 -13.14 -2.22 8.34
CA LEU A 238 -13.90 -2.56 7.14
C LEU A 238 -14.70 -1.36 6.61
N LEU A 239 -15.44 -0.68 7.47
CA LEU A 239 -16.24 0.49 7.07
C LEU A 239 -15.37 1.68 6.68
N ALA A 240 -14.38 2.00 7.49
CA ALA A 240 -13.51 3.14 7.29
C ALA A 240 -12.72 3.02 5.99
N TYR A 241 -12.14 1.85 5.72
CA TYR A 241 -11.37 1.61 4.51
C TYR A 241 -12.26 1.62 3.25
N SER A 242 -13.45 1.04 3.34
CA SER A 242 -14.44 1.08 2.27
C SER A 242 -14.86 2.51 1.93
N GLU A 243 -15.08 3.36 2.94
CA GLU A 243 -15.39 4.77 2.75
C GLU A 243 -14.23 5.56 2.18
N LEU A 244 -13.00 5.25 2.61
CA LEU A 244 -11.79 5.86 2.08
C LEU A 244 -11.64 5.63 0.58
N VAL A 245 -11.70 4.37 0.15
CA VAL A 245 -11.62 4.00 -1.27
C VAL A 245 -12.70 4.69 -2.08
N ARG A 246 -13.93 4.73 -1.53
CA ARG A 246 -15.06 5.45 -2.15
C ARG A 246 -14.75 6.95 -2.31
N SER A 247 -14.31 7.59 -1.24
CA SER A 247 -13.99 9.02 -1.23
C SER A 247 -12.88 9.34 -2.22
N TRP A 248 -11.81 8.57 -2.22
CA TRP A 248 -10.70 8.78 -3.15
C TRP A 248 -11.13 8.62 -4.61
N TRP A 249 -11.91 7.59 -4.92
CA TRP A 249 -12.43 7.42 -6.27
C TRP A 249 -13.31 8.61 -6.69
N HIS A 250 -14.28 9.00 -5.86
CA HIS A 250 -15.21 10.08 -6.20
C HIS A 250 -14.58 11.46 -6.21
N ASP A 251 -13.69 11.76 -5.27
CA ASP A 251 -13.23 13.13 -5.04
C ASP A 251 -11.93 13.44 -5.76
N ASN A 252 -11.09 12.43 -6.02
CA ASN A 252 -9.75 12.65 -6.58
C ASN A 252 -9.55 12.04 -7.98
N PHE A 253 -10.14 10.88 -8.26
CA PHE A 253 -9.75 10.13 -9.45
C PHE A 253 -10.72 10.28 -10.61
N LYS A 254 -11.99 9.98 -10.45
CA LYS A 254 -12.97 9.89 -11.57
C LYS A 254 -13.11 11.17 -12.42
N HIS A 255 -12.74 12.32 -11.90
CA HIS A 255 -12.90 13.61 -12.61
C HIS A 255 -11.70 14.00 -13.47
N ARG A 256 -10.58 13.30 -13.34
CA ARG A 256 -9.35 13.58 -14.07
C ARG A 256 -8.73 12.28 -14.60
N PRO A 257 -9.42 11.51 -15.44
CA PRO A 257 -8.85 10.28 -15.97
C PRO A 257 -7.61 10.58 -16.83
N ASN A 258 -6.69 9.66 -16.83
CA ASN A 258 -5.45 9.67 -17.61
C ASN A 258 -4.43 10.76 -17.20
N HIS A 259 -4.63 11.41 -16.05
CA HIS A 259 -3.65 12.34 -15.48
C HIS A 259 -2.90 11.68 -14.31
N LEU A 260 -1.60 11.53 -14.45
CA LEU A 260 -0.71 11.14 -13.37
C LEU A 260 -0.17 12.38 -12.65
N ARG A 261 -0.40 12.46 -11.34
CA ARG A 261 0.02 13.59 -10.51
C ARG A 261 1.00 13.13 -9.45
N PHE A 262 2.18 13.73 -9.45
CA PHE A 262 3.12 13.64 -8.33
C PHE A 262 2.73 14.67 -7.26
N SER A 263 2.60 14.24 -6.02
CA SER A 263 2.45 15.11 -4.86
C SER A 263 3.34 14.57 -3.74
N ARG A 264 4.47 15.23 -3.54
CA ARG A 264 5.43 14.87 -2.50
C ARG A 264 4.83 15.09 -1.12
N THR A 265 4.12 16.17 -0.91
CA THR A 265 3.44 16.48 0.35
C THR A 265 2.44 15.40 0.72
N THR A 266 1.57 15.00 -0.21
CA THR A 266 0.60 13.92 0.02
C THR A 266 1.32 12.61 0.33
N TYR A 267 2.36 12.27 -0.42
CA TYR A 267 3.11 11.03 -0.20
C TYR A 267 3.79 10.98 1.18
N LEU A 268 4.49 12.05 1.57
CA LEU A 268 5.16 12.11 2.88
C LEU A 268 4.17 12.14 4.05
N SER A 269 3.04 12.82 3.88
CA SER A 269 1.99 12.88 4.90
C SER A 269 1.29 11.54 5.13
N ASN A 270 1.41 10.62 4.17
CA ASN A 270 0.90 9.24 4.26
C ASN A 270 1.98 8.23 4.72
N GLY A 271 2.99 8.67 5.43
CA GLY A 271 4.05 7.78 5.91
C GLY A 271 5.06 7.37 4.84
N GLY A 272 5.18 8.15 3.77
CA GLY A 272 6.18 7.96 2.73
C GLY A 272 7.59 8.24 3.23
N VAL A 273 8.60 7.62 2.59
CA VAL A 273 10.03 7.89 2.84
C VAL A 273 10.58 8.86 1.80
N PRO A 274 11.55 9.73 2.17
CA PRO A 274 11.96 10.85 1.31
C PRO A 274 12.61 10.48 -0.02
N ASP A 275 13.09 9.27 -0.17
CA ASP A 275 13.83 8.76 -1.35
C ASP A 275 12.92 8.31 -2.50
N ARG A 276 11.63 8.60 -2.44
CA ARG A 276 10.64 8.09 -3.39
C ARG A 276 9.76 9.18 -3.96
N HIS A 277 9.39 8.98 -5.21
CA HIS A 277 8.36 9.77 -5.88
C HIS A 277 7.23 8.86 -6.33
N PHE A 278 6.01 9.29 -6.06
CA PHE A 278 4.84 8.50 -6.38
C PHE A 278 3.77 9.38 -7.06
N ALA A 279 3.40 8.99 -8.29
CA ALA A 279 2.26 9.54 -8.99
C ALA A 279 1.07 8.61 -8.92
N PHE A 280 -0.09 9.19 -8.70
CA PHE A 280 -1.38 8.52 -8.79
C PHE A 280 -2.26 9.20 -9.82
N GLY A 281 -3.16 8.44 -10.43
CA GLY A 281 -4.19 8.95 -11.30
C GLY A 281 -5.26 7.91 -11.55
N ALA A 282 -6.43 8.34 -12.05
CA ALA A 282 -7.34 7.43 -12.70
C ALA A 282 -6.83 7.09 -14.10
N TRP A 283 -7.13 5.90 -14.58
CA TRP A 283 -7.04 5.56 -15.99
C TRP A 283 -8.41 5.21 -16.53
N GLU A 284 -8.61 5.53 -17.79
CA GLU A 284 -9.82 5.19 -18.56
C GLU A 284 -9.41 4.89 -20.00
N CYS A 285 -9.71 3.67 -20.45
CA CYS A 285 -9.34 3.15 -21.75
C CYS A 285 -10.44 2.19 -22.23
N ALA A 286 -11.17 2.56 -23.28
CA ALA A 286 -12.16 1.67 -23.87
C ALA A 286 -11.50 0.49 -24.60
N GLU A 287 -12.26 -0.57 -24.89
CA GLU A 287 -11.75 -1.79 -25.51
C GLU A 287 -11.06 -1.55 -26.86
N ASP A 288 -11.50 -0.55 -27.64
CA ASP A 288 -10.95 -0.19 -28.96
C ASP A 288 -9.87 0.92 -28.89
N GLU A 289 -9.47 1.31 -27.68
CA GLU A 289 -8.47 2.35 -27.43
C GLU A 289 -7.18 1.78 -26.87
N ALA A 290 -6.17 2.63 -26.86
CA ALA A 290 -4.92 2.43 -26.14
C ALA A 290 -4.56 3.70 -25.36
N LEU A 291 -3.97 3.52 -24.17
CA LEU A 291 -3.18 4.55 -23.50
C LEU A 291 -1.70 4.26 -23.74
N VAL A 292 -0.94 5.32 -23.98
CA VAL A 292 0.54 5.23 -24.00
C VAL A 292 1.07 6.12 -22.90
N VAL A 293 1.66 5.53 -21.88
CA VAL A 293 2.32 6.26 -20.77
C VAL A 293 3.78 6.43 -21.16
N GLU A 294 4.18 7.66 -21.38
CA GLU A 294 5.53 8.02 -21.85
C GLU A 294 6.27 8.79 -20.76
N PHE A 295 7.50 8.38 -20.48
CA PHE A 295 8.42 9.08 -19.59
C PHE A 295 9.87 8.68 -19.87
N ARG A 296 10.80 9.57 -19.47
CA ARG A 296 12.23 9.24 -19.41
C ARG A 296 12.58 8.92 -17.96
N PRO A 297 12.89 7.64 -17.63
CA PRO A 297 13.23 7.29 -16.25
C PRO A 297 14.43 8.08 -15.76
N PRO A 298 14.37 8.69 -14.56
CA PRO A 298 15.55 9.21 -13.90
C PRO A 298 16.50 8.07 -13.47
N GLU A 299 17.69 8.40 -13.04
CA GLU A 299 18.50 7.47 -12.30
C GLU A 299 17.78 7.09 -10.99
N CYS A 300 17.52 5.81 -10.79
CA CYS A 300 16.74 5.29 -9.67
C CYS A 300 17.06 3.82 -9.43
N GLU A 301 16.78 3.33 -8.23
CA GLU A 301 16.88 1.90 -7.91
C GLU A 301 15.87 1.11 -8.76
N GLN A 302 14.61 1.54 -8.71
CA GLN A 302 13.51 0.91 -9.43
C GLN A 302 12.44 1.94 -9.79
N TRP A 303 11.69 1.65 -10.84
CA TRP A 303 10.39 2.24 -11.11
C TRP A 303 9.38 1.15 -11.48
N ILE A 304 8.11 1.43 -11.23
CA ILE A 304 6.99 0.55 -11.58
C ILE A 304 5.77 1.38 -11.98
N LEU A 305 5.14 0.98 -13.08
CA LEU A 305 3.78 1.38 -13.47
C LEU A 305 2.84 0.20 -13.24
N GLN A 306 1.74 0.42 -12.54
CA GLN A 306 0.73 -0.60 -12.27
C GLN A 306 -0.68 -0.09 -12.55
N LEU A 307 -1.57 -0.99 -12.93
CA LEU A 307 -3.00 -0.78 -13.01
C LEU A 307 -3.69 -1.44 -11.81
N CYS A 308 -4.70 -0.74 -11.31
CA CYS A 308 -5.62 -1.22 -10.29
C CYS A 308 -7.05 -1.01 -10.75
N ASN A 309 -7.97 -1.77 -10.17
CA ASN A 309 -9.40 -1.49 -10.32
C ASN A 309 -9.82 -0.24 -9.51
N ILE A 310 -11.10 0.13 -9.56
CA ILE A 310 -11.63 1.30 -8.83
C ILE A 310 -11.63 1.13 -7.30
N TRP A 311 -11.39 -0.09 -6.81
CA TRP A 311 -11.30 -0.44 -5.39
C TRP A 311 -9.86 -0.38 -4.86
N HIS A 312 -8.92 0.14 -5.64
CA HIS A 312 -7.49 0.22 -5.33
C HIS A 312 -6.78 -1.15 -5.20
N GLU A 313 -7.33 -2.17 -5.84
CA GLU A 313 -6.71 -3.49 -5.88
C GLU A 313 -5.98 -3.70 -7.21
N ASN A 314 -4.86 -4.42 -7.18
CA ASN A 314 -4.23 -4.90 -8.40
C ASN A 314 -5.22 -5.73 -9.22
N LEU A 315 -5.13 -5.62 -10.54
CA LEU A 315 -5.86 -6.51 -11.42
C LEU A 315 -5.35 -7.95 -11.23
N ASP A 316 -6.23 -8.94 -11.33
CA ASP A 316 -5.88 -10.32 -10.96
C ASP A 316 -4.75 -10.94 -11.79
N ASN A 317 -4.54 -10.45 -13.02
CA ASN A 317 -3.45 -10.90 -13.88
C ASN A 317 -2.05 -10.44 -13.44
N TYR A 318 -1.92 -9.71 -12.34
CA TYR A 318 -0.60 -9.30 -11.82
C TYR A 318 0.26 -10.50 -11.39
N GLU A 319 -0.34 -11.60 -10.95
CA GLU A 319 0.38 -12.82 -10.59
C GLU A 319 1.01 -13.50 -11.83
N ASP A 320 0.49 -13.23 -13.02
CA ASP A 320 1.02 -13.70 -14.31
C ASP A 320 2.03 -12.72 -14.94
N GLY A 321 2.47 -11.70 -14.20
CA GLY A 321 3.36 -10.65 -14.70
C GLY A 321 2.68 -9.66 -15.66
N GLN A 322 1.35 -9.59 -15.63
CA GLN A 322 0.51 -8.66 -16.38
C GLN A 322 -0.05 -7.59 -15.45
N GLY A 323 -0.75 -6.58 -15.98
CA GLY A 323 -1.34 -5.52 -15.16
C GLY A 323 -0.33 -4.53 -14.57
N TYR A 324 0.96 -4.77 -14.74
CA TYR A 324 2.05 -3.88 -14.33
C TYR A 324 3.31 -4.11 -15.16
N ILE A 325 4.23 -3.14 -15.09
CA ILE A 325 5.57 -3.26 -15.66
C ILE A 325 6.56 -2.47 -14.81
N ASN A 326 7.76 -3.02 -14.58
CA ASN A 326 8.81 -2.35 -13.83
C ASN A 326 10.10 -2.17 -14.66
N LYS A 327 11.07 -1.50 -14.05
CA LYS A 327 12.38 -1.20 -14.67
C LYS A 327 13.09 -2.42 -15.26
N PHE A 328 12.92 -3.59 -14.66
CA PHE A 328 13.63 -4.83 -15.04
C PHE A 328 12.87 -5.66 -16.06
N MET A 329 11.57 -5.38 -16.24
CA MET A 329 10.73 -5.97 -17.28
C MET A 329 10.72 -5.13 -18.55
N ALA A 330 10.81 -3.82 -18.41
CA ALA A 330 10.64 -2.88 -19.50
C ALA A 330 11.88 -2.81 -20.40
N THR A 331 11.65 -2.53 -21.68
CA THR A 331 12.66 -2.20 -22.67
C THR A 331 12.53 -0.73 -23.07
N PRO A 332 13.48 0.15 -22.75
CA PRO A 332 13.48 1.52 -23.23
C PRO A 332 13.68 1.60 -24.75
N GLU A 333 13.15 2.65 -25.37
CA GLU A 333 13.43 3.00 -26.75
C GLU A 333 14.91 3.41 -26.94
N ALA A 334 15.37 3.47 -28.18
CA ALA A 334 16.76 3.81 -28.50
C ALA A 334 17.21 5.18 -27.96
N ASP A 335 16.29 6.11 -27.76
CA ASP A 335 16.53 7.42 -27.16
C ASP A 335 16.47 7.42 -25.64
N GLY A 336 16.21 6.27 -24.99
CA GLY A 336 16.08 6.12 -23.55
C GLY A 336 14.71 6.50 -22.99
N VAL A 337 13.73 6.77 -23.82
CA VAL A 337 12.33 6.97 -23.41
C VAL A 337 11.68 5.61 -23.18
N VAL A 338 10.85 5.51 -22.15
CA VAL A 338 9.98 4.36 -21.92
C VAL A 338 8.57 4.72 -22.36
N ARG A 339 7.99 3.87 -23.22
CA ARG A 339 6.60 3.91 -23.59
C ARG A 339 5.93 2.63 -23.15
N VAL A 340 4.90 2.75 -22.32
CA VAL A 340 4.10 1.62 -21.87
C VAL A 340 2.72 1.74 -22.50
N VAL A 341 2.30 0.72 -23.23
CA VAL A 341 0.96 0.68 -23.83
C VAL A 341 0.01 -0.06 -22.92
N VAL A 342 -1.12 0.54 -22.58
CA VAL A 342 -2.25 -0.08 -21.92
C VAL A 342 -3.34 -0.30 -22.94
N SER A 343 -3.72 -1.55 -23.19
CA SER A 343 -4.78 -1.92 -24.14
C SER A 343 -5.27 -3.34 -23.89
N GLY A 344 -6.55 -3.61 -24.19
CA GLY A 344 -7.18 -4.92 -23.99
C GLY A 344 -6.67 -6.05 -24.91
N SER A 345 -5.78 -5.74 -25.83
CA SER A 345 -5.10 -6.72 -26.67
C SER A 345 -3.76 -6.16 -27.13
N ASP A 346 -2.82 -7.05 -27.44
CA ASP A 346 -1.47 -6.69 -27.89
C ASP A 346 -1.51 -5.62 -28.98
N PRO A 347 -0.92 -4.45 -28.75
CA PRO A 347 -0.91 -3.34 -29.69
C PRO A 347 0.01 -3.59 -30.89
N GLY A 348 0.94 -4.53 -30.80
CA GLY A 348 2.00 -4.73 -31.79
C GLY A 348 2.95 -3.52 -31.93
N ALA A 349 2.92 -2.58 -31.00
CA ALA A 349 3.69 -1.35 -31.00
C ALA A 349 4.56 -1.30 -29.73
N GLY A 350 5.87 -1.52 -29.90
CA GLY A 350 6.83 -1.54 -28.80
C GLY A 350 6.76 -2.80 -27.94
N PRO A 351 7.74 -2.99 -27.05
CA PRO A 351 7.88 -4.18 -26.23
C PRO A 351 7.12 -4.13 -24.90
N ASN A 352 6.65 -2.94 -24.49
CA ASN A 352 6.09 -2.72 -23.16
C ASN A 352 4.56 -2.62 -23.24
N TRP A 353 3.89 -3.69 -22.96
CA TRP A 353 2.43 -3.77 -22.97
C TRP A 353 1.91 -4.23 -21.61
N VAL A 354 0.83 -3.59 -21.16
CA VAL A 354 0.10 -3.90 -19.92
C VAL A 354 -1.35 -4.16 -20.26
N ASP A 355 -1.84 -5.34 -19.91
CA ASP A 355 -3.22 -5.75 -20.14
C ASP A 355 -4.12 -5.25 -18.99
N PRO A 356 -5.16 -4.44 -19.27
CA PRO A 356 -6.15 -3.99 -18.28
C PRO A 356 -7.13 -5.10 -17.83
N TYR A 357 -6.98 -6.32 -18.30
CA TYR A 357 -7.70 -7.52 -17.85
C TYR A 357 -9.23 -7.35 -17.85
N GLY A 358 -9.78 -6.85 -18.92
CA GLY A 358 -11.21 -6.63 -19.08
C GLY A 358 -11.79 -5.41 -18.37
N HIS A 359 -10.93 -4.59 -17.75
CA HIS A 359 -11.34 -3.31 -17.17
C HIS A 359 -11.19 -2.17 -18.19
N GLU A 360 -12.09 -1.20 -18.09
CA GLU A 360 -12.04 0.02 -18.90
C GLU A 360 -11.63 1.25 -18.08
N ARG A 361 -11.56 1.11 -16.76
CA ARG A 361 -11.21 2.19 -15.83
C ARG A 361 -10.68 1.67 -14.50
N GLY A 362 -9.93 2.50 -13.82
CA GLY A 362 -9.41 2.20 -12.51
C GLY A 362 -8.39 3.23 -12.05
N ILE A 363 -7.48 2.81 -11.21
CA ILE A 363 -6.40 3.64 -10.70
C ILE A 363 -5.07 3.14 -11.27
N MET A 364 -4.21 4.05 -11.68
CA MET A 364 -2.83 3.74 -12.02
C MET A 364 -1.87 4.41 -11.04
N GLY A 365 -0.79 3.70 -10.75
CA GLY A 365 0.30 4.19 -9.92
C GLY A 365 1.62 4.11 -10.66
N LEU A 366 2.44 5.16 -10.56
CA LEU A 366 3.79 5.18 -11.09
C LEU A 366 4.74 5.63 -9.98
N ARG A 367 5.69 4.77 -9.61
CA ARG A 367 6.65 5.01 -8.52
C ARG A 367 8.07 4.97 -9.01
N PHE A 368 8.91 5.81 -8.37
CA PHE A 368 10.36 5.82 -8.54
C PHE A 368 11.02 5.74 -7.18
N ILE A 369 11.91 4.77 -6.99
CA ILE A 369 12.61 4.49 -5.74
C ILE A 369 14.06 4.93 -5.87
N LYS A 370 14.58 5.68 -4.89
CA LYS A 370 15.90 6.31 -4.91
C LYS A 370 16.10 7.19 -6.14
N ALA A 371 15.09 7.97 -6.50
CA ALA A 371 15.19 9.00 -7.52
C ALA A 371 15.29 10.38 -6.86
N LEU A 372 16.16 11.24 -7.37
CA LEU A 372 16.29 12.60 -6.85
C LEU A 372 15.07 13.47 -7.18
N GLU A 373 14.58 13.34 -8.41
CA GLU A 373 13.44 14.08 -8.93
C GLU A 373 12.51 13.19 -9.73
N PRO A 374 11.20 13.46 -9.73
CA PRO A 374 10.27 12.74 -10.58
C PRO A 374 10.45 13.16 -12.05
N PRO A 375 10.22 12.26 -13.01
CA PRO A 375 10.24 12.62 -14.43
C PRO A 375 8.97 13.37 -14.82
N VAL A 376 9.03 14.01 -15.99
CA VAL A 376 7.82 14.43 -16.69
C VAL A 376 7.15 13.18 -17.27
N VAL A 377 5.86 13.04 -17.04
CA VAL A 377 5.05 11.92 -17.55
C VAL A 377 3.97 12.47 -18.46
N THR A 378 3.83 11.86 -19.63
CA THR A 378 2.76 12.18 -20.58
C THR A 378 1.95 10.93 -20.86
N VAL A 379 0.63 11.05 -20.85
CA VAL A 379 -0.28 9.96 -21.23
C VAL A 379 -0.98 10.37 -22.54
N TYR A 380 -0.95 9.48 -23.51
CA TYR A 380 -1.64 9.63 -24.78
C TYR A 380 -2.80 8.66 -24.83
N ARG A 381 -3.97 9.10 -25.33
CA ARG A 381 -5.14 8.26 -25.59
C ARG A 381 -5.46 8.31 -27.08
N LEU A 382 -5.58 7.16 -27.72
CA LEU A 382 -5.79 7.05 -29.16
C LEU A 382 -6.49 5.73 -29.50
N PRO A 383 -7.10 5.62 -30.71
CA PRO A 383 -7.61 4.34 -31.18
C PRO A 383 -6.50 3.30 -31.30
N LEU A 384 -6.72 2.10 -30.78
CA LEU A 384 -5.75 0.99 -30.82
C LEU A 384 -5.33 0.65 -32.26
N GLU A 385 -6.27 0.65 -33.19
CA GLU A 385 -6.00 0.40 -34.62
C GLU A 385 -5.09 1.46 -35.27
N ALA A 386 -5.14 2.71 -34.79
CA ALA A 386 -4.22 3.74 -35.25
C ALA A 386 -2.78 3.44 -34.78
N LEU A 387 -2.64 3.02 -33.52
CA LEU A 387 -1.35 2.63 -32.97
C LEU A 387 -0.77 1.41 -33.72
N ARG A 388 -1.59 0.40 -34.00
CA ARG A 388 -1.20 -0.79 -34.77
C ARG A 388 -0.71 -0.47 -36.17
N ARG A 389 -1.42 0.43 -36.87
CA ARG A 389 -1.11 0.79 -38.22
C ARG A 389 0.13 1.69 -38.36
N ASP A 390 0.22 2.71 -37.51
CA ASP A 390 1.15 3.82 -37.68
C ASP A 390 2.27 3.83 -36.62
N GLY A 391 2.24 2.89 -35.67
CA GLY A 391 3.20 2.85 -34.54
C GLY A 391 3.23 4.16 -33.77
N TRP A 392 4.40 4.55 -33.27
CA TRP A 392 4.58 5.79 -32.50
C TRP A 392 4.24 7.08 -33.28
N ALA A 393 4.13 7.02 -34.60
CA ALA A 393 3.69 8.18 -35.37
C ALA A 393 2.23 8.56 -35.10
N ALA A 394 1.40 7.62 -34.64
CA ALA A 394 0.00 7.85 -34.28
C ALA A 394 -0.13 8.80 -33.07
N LEU A 395 0.88 8.92 -32.22
CA LEU A 395 0.85 9.82 -31.05
C LEU A 395 0.66 11.30 -31.43
N LYS A 396 1.00 11.70 -32.65
CA LYS A 396 0.81 13.08 -33.13
C LYS A 396 -0.67 13.51 -33.20
N SER A 397 -1.58 12.55 -33.30
CA SER A 397 -3.03 12.78 -33.37
C SER A 397 -3.76 12.31 -32.10
N ALA A 398 -3.06 11.85 -31.09
CA ALA A 398 -3.62 11.38 -29.82
C ALA A 398 -4.15 12.55 -28.98
N ILE A 399 -5.08 12.24 -28.08
CA ILE A 399 -5.42 13.13 -26.97
C ILE A 399 -4.26 13.06 -25.96
N VAL A 400 -3.76 14.21 -25.54
CA VAL A 400 -2.57 14.32 -24.67
C VAL A 400 -2.99 14.77 -23.28
N TYR A 401 -2.51 14.07 -22.27
CA TYR A 401 -2.66 14.40 -20.86
C TYR A 401 -1.26 14.58 -20.26
N GLU A 402 -0.97 15.79 -19.84
CA GLU A 402 0.30 16.10 -19.18
C GLU A 402 0.19 15.81 -17.68
N GLY A 403 1.18 15.12 -17.13
CA GLY A 403 1.25 14.86 -15.70
C GLY A 403 1.51 16.15 -14.91
N ASP A 404 0.86 16.31 -13.77
CA ASP A 404 1.07 17.44 -12.88
C ASP A 404 2.15 17.12 -11.84
N GLN A 405 3.00 18.07 -11.59
CA GLN A 405 3.87 18.11 -10.41
C GLN A 405 3.32 19.18 -9.46
N THR A 406 2.71 18.76 -8.37
CA THR A 406 2.26 19.67 -7.33
C THR A 406 3.19 19.59 -6.13
N ASP A 407 3.86 20.71 -5.83
CA ASP A 407 4.74 21.03 -4.69
C ASP A 407 5.92 20.12 -4.41
#